data_793a0e3f4e83ae7d34bf66861fb175a7
#
_entry.id   793a0e3f4e83ae7d34bf66861fb175a7
#
_cell.length_a   1.000
_cell.length_b   1.000
_cell.length_c   1.000
_cell.angle_alpha   90.00
_cell.angle_beta   90.00
_cell.angle_gamma   90.00
#
_symmetry.space_group_name_H-M   'P 1'
#
loop_
_entity.id
_entity.type
_entity.pdbx_description
1 polymer ?
#
loop_
_entity_poly.entity_id
_entity_poly.type
_entity_poly.pdbx_seq_one_letter_code
_entity_poly.pdbx_strand_id
1 'polypeptide(L)'
;DASADGDDPAAVILPFPFPVVAKPASSAAYHYADFPGKQKVFFLRDAAELRATLAAVQSSRYEGKFLIQEMIPGDDTSMRILTTYSDQNGKVRFTSFGQTLLEDMRPMGVGNPLAIVSRTDETIVAEAARLLEAVGYTGFANFDIKVDPRDGSHRFFEINTRLGRSNYYVTAAGDNVARWLMDDLVLGRPLPEGLTIARGESLYTVAPKAILLDYIRDDALRREVRGLYALGRDADPLDYPAEKSLRRRLYPLVFAFRQWKTCRAAMADKRAREKAAE
;
A
#
# COMPACT_ATOMS: atom_id res chain seq x y z
N ASP A 1 -3.69 -20.43 5.41
CA ASP A 1 -2.36 -20.77 4.90
C ASP A 1 -2.36 -22.19 4.38
N ALA A 2 -2.54 -22.37 3.07
CA ALA A 2 -2.26 -23.66 2.42
C ALA A 2 -0.75 -23.65 2.10
N SER A 3 0.06 -24.33 2.90
CA SER A 3 1.43 -24.64 2.56
C SER A 3 1.38 -25.80 1.57
N ALA A 4 1.81 -25.60 0.33
CA ALA A 4 2.08 -26.69 -0.60
C ALA A 4 3.37 -27.39 -0.16
N ASP A 5 3.27 -28.30 0.79
CA ASP A 5 4.27 -29.35 1.03
C ASP A 5 3.87 -30.52 0.14
N GLY A 6 4.52 -30.67 -1.01
CA GLY A 6 4.27 -31.83 -1.87
C GLY A 6 4.63 -31.56 -3.33
N ASP A 7 5.27 -32.52 -3.94
CA ASP A 7 5.90 -32.48 -5.26
C ASP A 7 4.94 -32.36 -6.46
N ASP A 8 3.62 -32.21 -6.26
CA ASP A 8 2.66 -32.11 -7.36
C ASP A 8 1.82 -30.81 -7.30
N PRO A 9 2.08 -29.84 -8.19
CA PRO A 9 1.25 -28.62 -8.30
C PRO A 9 -0.23 -28.92 -8.65
N ALA A 10 -0.56 -30.14 -9.08
CA ALA A 10 -1.92 -30.53 -9.43
C ALA A 10 -2.82 -30.78 -8.21
N ALA A 11 -2.25 -30.97 -7.01
CA ALA A 11 -2.96 -31.37 -5.80
C ALA A 11 -3.29 -30.22 -4.82
N VAL A 12 -3.10 -28.96 -5.21
CA VAL A 12 -3.40 -27.81 -4.31
C VAL A 12 -4.91 -27.68 -4.14
N ILE A 13 -5.43 -28.15 -3.00
CA ILE A 13 -6.82 -27.92 -2.59
C ILE A 13 -6.86 -26.60 -1.81
N LEU A 14 -7.56 -25.61 -2.36
CA LEU A 14 -7.72 -24.33 -1.70
C LEU A 14 -8.98 -24.33 -0.81
N PRO A 15 -8.94 -23.74 0.40
CA PRO A 15 -10.10 -23.61 1.27
C PRO A 15 -11.04 -22.45 0.86
N PHE A 16 -10.76 -21.79 -0.26
CA PHE A 16 -11.50 -20.63 -0.77
C PHE A 16 -11.58 -20.69 -2.31
N PRO A 17 -12.58 -20.04 -2.93
CA PRO A 17 -12.77 -20.04 -4.37
C PRO A 17 -11.78 -19.14 -5.09
N PHE A 18 -11.64 -19.36 -6.41
CA PHE A 18 -11.00 -18.39 -7.30
C PHE A 18 -11.88 -17.15 -7.54
N PRO A 19 -11.29 -16.00 -7.88
CA PRO A 19 -9.86 -15.76 -8.10
C PRO A 19 -9.05 -15.70 -6.80
N VAL A 20 -7.74 -15.97 -6.92
CA VAL A 20 -6.80 -15.95 -5.79
C VAL A 20 -5.62 -15.03 -6.05
N VAL A 21 -4.95 -14.65 -4.97
CA VAL A 21 -3.69 -13.89 -5.03
C VAL A 21 -2.55 -14.81 -4.61
N ALA A 22 -1.49 -14.87 -5.41
CA ALA A 22 -0.29 -15.60 -5.06
C ALA A 22 0.93 -14.67 -5.02
N LYS A 23 1.78 -14.84 -4.01
CA LYS A 23 2.99 -14.02 -3.81
C LYS A 23 4.08 -14.81 -3.10
N PRO A 24 5.38 -14.47 -3.33
CA PRO A 24 6.46 -15.09 -2.58
C PRO A 24 6.41 -14.72 -1.09
N ALA A 25 6.70 -15.66 -0.22
CA ALA A 25 6.79 -15.42 1.23
C ALA A 25 8.02 -14.56 1.58
N SER A 26 9.08 -14.60 0.78
CA SER A 26 10.29 -13.80 0.95
C SER A 26 10.58 -12.99 -0.30
N SER A 27 10.34 -11.68 -0.24
CA SER A 27 10.68 -10.76 -1.33
C SER A 27 12.18 -10.69 -1.59
N ALA A 28 13.00 -10.84 -0.55
CA ALA A 28 14.47 -10.81 -0.66
C ALA A 28 15.00 -12.01 -1.45
N ALA A 29 14.56 -13.23 -1.10
CA ALA A 29 14.94 -14.44 -1.83
C ALA A 29 14.39 -14.42 -3.26
N TYR A 30 13.14 -13.96 -3.43
CA TYR A 30 12.48 -13.87 -4.73
C TYR A 30 13.13 -12.84 -5.67
N HIS A 31 13.86 -11.87 -5.13
CA HIS A 31 14.58 -10.89 -5.96
C HIS A 31 15.49 -11.56 -6.98
N TYR A 32 16.16 -12.64 -6.58
CA TYR A 32 17.13 -13.37 -7.40
C TYR A 32 16.51 -14.46 -8.31
N ALA A 33 15.20 -14.71 -8.18
CA ALA A 33 14.49 -15.58 -9.10
C ALA A 33 14.41 -14.92 -10.48
N ASP A 34 14.55 -15.71 -11.54
CA ASP A 34 14.38 -15.25 -12.93
C ASP A 34 13.59 -16.28 -13.73
N PHE A 35 12.44 -15.84 -14.28
CA PHE A 35 11.58 -16.64 -15.14
C PHE A 35 10.63 -15.74 -15.94
N PRO A 36 10.15 -16.20 -17.11
CA PRO A 36 9.21 -15.43 -17.92
C PRO A 36 7.91 -15.12 -17.17
N GLY A 37 7.46 -13.87 -17.25
CA GLY A 37 6.23 -13.44 -16.57
C GLY A 37 6.35 -13.19 -15.08
N LYS A 38 7.57 -13.12 -14.53
CA LYS A 38 7.81 -12.78 -13.11
C LYS A 38 7.08 -11.50 -12.69
N GLN A 39 6.29 -11.61 -11.62
CA GLN A 39 5.57 -10.50 -10.99
C GLN A 39 5.80 -10.54 -9.47
N LYS A 40 5.59 -9.40 -8.82
CA LYS A 40 5.62 -9.31 -7.35
C LYS A 40 4.40 -9.99 -6.72
N VAL A 41 3.23 -9.84 -7.38
CA VAL A 41 1.95 -10.39 -6.96
C VAL A 41 1.23 -10.90 -8.19
N PHE A 42 0.70 -12.11 -8.13
CA PHE A 42 -0.07 -12.75 -9.20
C PHE A 42 -1.54 -12.76 -8.84
N PHE A 43 -2.39 -12.29 -9.76
CA PHE A 43 -3.84 -12.40 -9.67
C PHE A 43 -4.27 -13.53 -10.60
N LEU A 44 -4.77 -14.63 -10.03
CA LEU A 44 -5.00 -15.89 -10.73
C LEU A 44 -6.50 -16.22 -10.73
N ARG A 45 -7.06 -16.38 -11.92
CA ARG A 45 -8.50 -16.51 -12.11
C ARG A 45 -9.01 -17.94 -11.90
N ASP A 46 -8.13 -18.91 -12.11
CA ASP A 46 -8.48 -20.32 -12.05
C ASP A 46 -7.27 -21.23 -11.70
N ALA A 47 -7.56 -22.51 -11.54
CA ALA A 47 -6.55 -23.50 -11.19
C ALA A 47 -5.50 -23.74 -12.29
N ALA A 48 -5.81 -23.45 -13.56
CA ALA A 48 -4.84 -23.61 -14.64
C ALA A 48 -3.77 -22.51 -14.58
N GLU A 49 -4.20 -21.26 -14.36
CA GLU A 49 -3.27 -20.13 -14.13
C GLU A 49 -2.41 -20.35 -12.88
N LEU A 50 -2.99 -20.87 -11.79
CA LEU A 50 -2.25 -21.20 -10.59
C LEU A 50 -1.16 -22.23 -10.85
N ARG A 51 -1.52 -23.37 -11.47
CA ARG A 51 -0.55 -24.42 -11.82
C ARG A 51 0.56 -23.91 -12.72
N ALA A 52 0.22 -23.15 -13.77
CA ALA A 52 1.21 -22.57 -14.67
C ALA A 52 2.19 -21.64 -13.95
N THR A 53 1.66 -20.81 -13.04
CA THR A 53 2.48 -19.88 -12.22
C THR A 53 3.41 -20.66 -11.29
N LEU A 54 2.90 -21.65 -10.56
CA LEU A 54 3.71 -22.46 -9.65
C LEU A 54 4.80 -23.25 -10.40
N ALA A 55 4.49 -23.82 -11.56
CA ALA A 55 5.47 -24.50 -12.41
C ALA A 55 6.58 -23.53 -12.89
N ALA A 56 6.22 -22.31 -13.27
CA ALA A 56 7.20 -21.28 -13.64
C ALA A 56 8.09 -20.88 -12.46
N VAL A 57 7.51 -20.74 -11.26
CA VAL A 57 8.27 -20.45 -10.03
C VAL A 57 9.20 -21.61 -9.67
N GLN A 58 8.74 -22.85 -9.74
CA GLN A 58 9.56 -24.05 -9.50
C GLN A 58 10.74 -24.18 -10.47
N SER A 59 10.56 -23.79 -11.72
CA SER A 59 11.64 -23.79 -12.72
C SER A 59 12.69 -22.68 -12.46
N SER A 60 12.39 -21.75 -11.56
CA SER A 60 13.31 -20.68 -11.19
C SER A 60 14.26 -21.10 -10.06
N ARG A 61 15.16 -20.21 -9.65
CA ARG A 61 16.05 -20.41 -8.49
C ARG A 61 15.39 -20.06 -7.14
N TYR A 62 14.07 -19.87 -7.12
CA TYR A 62 13.37 -19.53 -5.89
C TYR A 62 13.03 -20.81 -5.09
N GLU A 63 13.67 -20.96 -3.95
CA GLU A 63 13.49 -22.10 -3.04
C GLU A 63 12.53 -21.78 -1.88
N GLY A 64 11.94 -20.57 -1.86
CA GLY A 64 11.08 -20.10 -0.78
C GLY A 64 9.61 -20.53 -0.99
N LYS A 65 8.81 -20.39 0.08
CA LYS A 65 7.37 -20.65 0.04
C LYS A 65 6.63 -19.61 -0.79
N PHE A 66 5.57 -20.04 -1.48
CA PHE A 66 4.63 -19.17 -2.15
C PHE A 66 3.32 -19.13 -1.36
N LEU A 67 2.87 -17.91 -1.03
CA LEU A 67 1.62 -17.71 -0.28
C LEU A 67 0.48 -17.59 -1.29
N ILE A 68 -0.56 -18.40 -1.10
CA ILE A 68 -1.80 -18.32 -1.87
C ILE A 68 -2.88 -17.83 -0.93
N GLN A 69 -3.60 -16.79 -1.31
CA GLN A 69 -4.59 -16.10 -0.48
C GLN A 69 -5.89 -15.91 -1.25
N GLU A 70 -7.02 -15.93 -0.53
CA GLU A 70 -8.28 -15.47 -1.09
C GLU A 70 -8.14 -14.04 -1.60
N MET A 71 -8.66 -13.78 -2.80
CA MET A 71 -8.69 -12.43 -3.32
C MET A 71 -9.87 -11.65 -2.72
N ILE A 72 -9.58 -10.66 -1.89
CA ILE A 72 -10.58 -9.69 -1.45
C ILE A 72 -10.90 -8.76 -2.63
N PRO A 73 -12.16 -8.64 -3.07
CA PRO A 73 -12.54 -7.78 -4.18
C PRO A 73 -12.30 -6.29 -3.89
N GLY A 74 -12.60 -5.45 -4.86
CA GLY A 74 -12.41 -3.99 -4.79
C GLY A 74 -11.11 -3.53 -5.45
N ASP A 75 -11.10 -2.27 -5.83
CA ASP A 75 -9.95 -1.59 -6.43
C ASP A 75 -9.03 -0.98 -5.36
N ASP A 76 -8.10 -0.12 -5.78
CA ASP A 76 -7.15 0.54 -4.90
C ASP A 76 -7.84 1.35 -3.79
N THR A 77 -9.06 1.86 -4.04
CA THR A 77 -9.80 2.65 -3.05
C THR A 77 -10.32 1.82 -1.87
N SER A 78 -10.26 0.49 -1.96
CA SER A 78 -10.51 -0.42 -0.84
C SER A 78 -9.30 -0.61 0.06
N MET A 79 -8.10 -0.20 -0.38
CA MET A 79 -6.88 -0.29 0.42
C MET A 79 -6.80 0.82 1.46
N ARG A 80 -6.23 0.47 2.60
CA ARG A 80 -5.92 1.39 3.71
C ARG A 80 -4.47 1.23 4.10
N ILE A 81 -3.92 2.31 4.61
CA ILE A 81 -2.57 2.37 5.17
C ILE A 81 -2.65 2.93 6.58
N LEU A 82 -1.93 2.32 7.51
CA LEU A 82 -1.81 2.81 8.87
C LEU A 82 -0.34 2.87 9.25
N THR A 83 0.15 4.05 9.58
CA THR A 83 1.47 4.25 10.16
C THR A 83 1.33 4.41 11.66
N THR A 84 2.15 3.70 12.44
CA THR A 84 2.18 3.75 13.89
C THR A 84 3.59 4.03 14.39
N TYR A 85 3.70 4.61 15.59
CA TYR A 85 4.94 4.69 16.37
C TYR A 85 4.70 4.13 17.78
N SER A 86 5.49 3.13 18.16
CA SER A 86 5.53 2.58 19.51
C SER A 86 6.80 3.07 20.23
N ASP A 87 6.65 3.52 21.48
CA ASP A 87 7.78 3.96 22.30
C ASP A 87 8.66 2.79 22.76
N GLN A 88 9.75 3.09 23.48
CA GLN A 88 10.70 2.10 23.98
C GLN A 88 10.10 1.12 25.01
N ASN A 89 8.91 1.42 25.55
CA ASN A 89 8.16 0.53 26.43
C ASN A 89 7.14 -0.33 25.68
N GLY A 90 7.12 -0.28 24.34
CA GLY A 90 6.17 -1.01 23.50
C GLY A 90 4.76 -0.43 23.52
N LYS A 91 4.57 0.82 23.96
CA LYS A 91 3.28 1.50 23.91
C LYS A 91 3.12 2.27 22.61
N VAL A 92 2.00 2.08 21.93
CA VAL A 92 1.69 2.85 20.72
C VAL A 92 1.32 4.28 21.11
N ARG A 93 2.13 5.25 20.66
CA ARG A 93 2.01 6.66 20.98
C ARG A 93 1.42 7.50 19.86
N PHE A 94 1.57 7.04 18.63
CA PHE A 94 1.13 7.79 17.45
C PHE A 94 0.56 6.87 16.39
N THR A 95 -0.49 7.34 15.72
CA THR A 95 -1.04 6.70 14.52
C THR A 95 -1.48 7.75 13.49
N SER A 96 -1.31 7.40 12.22
CA SER A 96 -1.90 8.11 11.09
C SER A 96 -2.51 7.09 10.13
N PHE A 97 -3.75 7.33 9.73
CA PHE A 97 -4.53 6.42 8.91
C PHE A 97 -4.95 7.08 7.61
N GLY A 98 -4.89 6.33 6.51
CA GLY A 98 -5.23 6.84 5.19
C GLY A 98 -5.93 5.81 4.31
N GLN A 99 -6.68 6.31 3.34
CA GLN A 99 -7.27 5.53 2.26
C GLN A 99 -6.43 5.73 1.00
N THR A 100 -5.95 4.62 0.44
CA THR A 100 -5.30 4.64 -0.87
C THR A 100 -6.33 4.98 -1.95
N LEU A 101 -5.97 5.85 -2.87
CA LEU A 101 -6.80 6.24 -3.99
C LEU A 101 -6.30 5.69 -5.31
N LEU A 102 -5.00 5.49 -5.41
CA LEU A 102 -4.31 5.00 -6.60
C LEU A 102 -2.99 4.37 -6.18
N GLU A 103 -2.71 3.18 -6.66
CA GLU A 103 -1.41 2.51 -6.54
C GLU A 103 -0.57 2.64 -7.81
N ASP A 104 0.72 2.32 -7.69
CA ASP A 104 1.62 2.26 -8.83
C ASP A 104 1.22 1.11 -9.76
N MET A 105 0.78 1.46 -10.96
CA MET A 105 0.25 0.50 -11.94
C MET A 105 1.32 -0.35 -12.63
N ARG A 106 2.60 -0.13 -12.33
CA ARG A 106 3.68 -0.96 -12.89
C ARG A 106 3.72 -2.32 -12.20
N PRO A 107 4.07 -3.43 -12.90
CA PRO A 107 4.08 -4.77 -12.30
C PRO A 107 4.92 -4.90 -11.02
N MET A 108 6.03 -4.18 -10.94
CA MET A 108 6.89 -4.14 -9.74
C MET A 108 6.51 -3.03 -8.76
N GLY A 109 5.52 -2.22 -9.09
CA GLY A 109 5.03 -1.09 -8.29
C GLY A 109 3.81 -1.41 -7.42
N VAL A 110 3.12 -2.51 -7.68
CA VAL A 110 1.92 -2.94 -6.95
C VAL A 110 2.14 -2.90 -5.44
N GLY A 111 1.18 -2.33 -4.71
CA GLY A 111 1.27 -2.11 -3.26
C GLY A 111 2.04 -0.84 -2.86
N ASN A 112 2.37 0.06 -3.81
CA ASN A 112 2.94 1.37 -3.49
C ASN A 112 1.93 2.46 -3.84
N PRO A 113 1.29 3.11 -2.86
CA PRO A 113 0.35 4.19 -3.11
C PRO A 113 0.99 5.39 -3.83
N LEU A 114 0.35 5.86 -4.88
CA LEU A 114 0.64 7.12 -5.56
C LEU A 114 -0.24 8.27 -5.05
N ALA A 115 -1.40 7.94 -4.45
CA ALA A 115 -2.26 8.92 -3.82
C ALA A 115 -2.96 8.31 -2.60
N ILE A 116 -3.03 9.10 -1.51
CA ILE A 116 -3.65 8.71 -0.23
C ILE A 116 -4.42 9.91 0.28
N VAL A 117 -5.67 9.71 0.65
CA VAL A 117 -6.45 10.69 1.41
C VAL A 117 -6.46 10.31 2.89
N SER A 118 -6.28 11.29 3.78
CA SER A 118 -6.34 11.08 5.23
C SER A 118 -7.70 10.56 5.65
N ARG A 119 -7.73 9.66 6.62
CA ARG A 119 -8.92 9.08 7.22
C ARG A 119 -8.73 8.93 8.73
N THR A 120 -9.80 8.60 9.39
CA THR A 120 -9.79 8.15 10.79
C THR A 120 -10.68 6.92 10.90
N ASP A 121 -10.16 5.85 11.49
CA ASP A 121 -10.90 4.65 11.84
C ASP A 121 -10.39 4.14 13.19
N GLU A 122 -11.14 4.44 14.24
CA GLU A 122 -10.72 4.14 15.61
C GLU A 122 -10.72 2.63 15.89
N THR A 123 -11.53 1.84 15.19
CA THR A 123 -11.57 0.38 15.33
C THR A 123 -10.27 -0.24 14.80
N ILE A 124 -9.89 0.09 13.56
CA ILE A 124 -8.66 -0.41 12.95
C ILE A 124 -7.43 0.05 13.74
N VAL A 125 -7.42 1.31 14.17
CA VAL A 125 -6.33 1.88 14.99
C VAL A 125 -6.20 1.12 16.31
N ALA A 126 -7.31 0.87 17.01
CA ALA A 126 -7.28 0.15 18.30
C ALA A 126 -6.84 -1.32 18.14
N GLU A 127 -7.23 -1.99 17.06
CA GLU A 127 -6.80 -3.37 16.78
C GLU A 127 -5.30 -3.45 16.49
N ALA A 128 -4.79 -2.54 15.66
CA ALA A 128 -3.36 -2.45 15.36
C ALA A 128 -2.53 -2.13 16.61
N ALA A 129 -3.00 -1.20 17.44
CA ALA A 129 -2.33 -0.86 18.70
C ALA A 129 -2.28 -2.06 19.65
N ARG A 130 -3.39 -2.77 19.85
CA ARG A 130 -3.43 -4.00 20.68
C ARG A 130 -2.46 -5.05 20.17
N LEU A 131 -2.38 -5.26 18.84
CA LEU A 131 -1.46 -6.23 18.25
C LEU A 131 -0.01 -5.86 18.55
N LEU A 132 0.39 -4.62 18.30
CA LEU A 132 1.76 -4.16 18.52
C LEU A 132 2.16 -4.20 19.98
N GLU A 133 1.26 -3.78 20.88
CA GLU A 133 1.49 -3.82 22.33
C GLU A 133 1.58 -5.27 22.86
N ALA A 134 0.76 -6.17 22.34
CA ALA A 134 0.78 -7.60 22.75
C ALA A 134 2.11 -8.29 22.40
N VAL A 135 2.80 -7.85 21.33
CA VAL A 135 4.12 -8.38 20.95
C VAL A 135 5.28 -7.53 21.46
N GLY A 136 5.01 -6.47 22.22
CA GLY A 136 6.03 -5.56 22.74
C GLY A 136 6.84 -4.85 21.64
N TYR A 137 6.18 -4.52 20.52
CA TYR A 137 6.85 -3.89 19.38
C TYR A 137 7.27 -2.46 19.69
N THR A 138 8.47 -2.07 19.25
CA THR A 138 9.01 -0.71 19.40
C THR A 138 9.37 -0.11 18.03
N GLY A 139 9.21 1.21 17.87
CA GLY A 139 9.53 1.93 16.65
C GLY A 139 8.34 2.04 15.69
N PHE A 140 8.65 2.30 14.41
CA PHE A 140 7.63 2.47 13.37
C PHE A 140 7.15 1.13 12.81
N ALA A 141 5.82 1.00 12.69
CA ALA A 141 5.20 -0.03 11.88
C ALA A 141 4.24 0.60 10.87
N ASN A 142 4.18 0.00 9.68
CA ASN A 142 3.29 0.41 8.60
C ASN A 142 2.46 -0.80 8.17
N PHE A 143 1.15 -0.69 8.34
CA PHE A 143 0.19 -1.74 8.00
C PHE A 143 -0.41 -1.50 6.64
N ASP A 144 -0.48 -2.54 5.84
CA ASP A 144 -1.27 -2.60 4.62
C ASP A 144 -2.57 -3.37 4.92
N ILE A 145 -3.71 -2.71 4.70
CA ILE A 145 -5.04 -3.18 5.12
C ILE A 145 -5.98 -3.10 3.93
N LYS A 146 -6.88 -4.05 3.78
CA LYS A 146 -7.96 -3.97 2.79
C LYS A 146 -9.32 -4.08 3.47
N VAL A 147 -10.23 -3.20 3.08
CA VAL A 147 -11.64 -3.26 3.44
C VAL A 147 -12.36 -4.08 2.38
N ASP A 148 -13.06 -5.11 2.80
CA ASP A 148 -13.85 -5.95 1.92
C ASP A 148 -15.18 -5.23 1.56
N PRO A 149 -15.41 -4.88 0.30
CA PRO A 149 -16.63 -4.18 -0.08
C PRO A 149 -17.90 -5.05 0.02
N ARG A 150 -17.76 -6.37 0.21
CA ARG A 150 -18.90 -7.28 0.35
C ARG A 150 -19.61 -7.13 1.70
N ASP A 151 -18.84 -6.87 2.77
CA ASP A 151 -19.36 -6.83 4.15
C ASP A 151 -18.80 -5.70 5.01
N GLY A 152 -17.89 -4.88 4.47
CA GLY A 152 -17.22 -3.81 5.19
C GLY A 152 -16.14 -4.27 6.18
N SER A 153 -15.89 -5.57 6.29
CA SER A 153 -14.82 -6.08 7.15
C SER A 153 -13.44 -5.67 6.65
N HIS A 154 -12.45 -5.61 7.53
CA HIS A 154 -11.09 -5.29 7.16
C HIS A 154 -10.13 -6.45 7.44
N ARG A 155 -9.07 -6.52 6.66
CA ARG A 155 -8.01 -7.52 6.79
C ARG A 155 -6.65 -6.86 6.75
N PHE A 156 -5.81 -7.16 7.74
CA PHE A 156 -4.40 -6.79 7.75
C PHE A 156 -3.63 -7.73 6.83
N PHE A 157 -2.98 -7.18 5.81
CA PHE A 157 -2.23 -7.96 4.82
C PHE A 157 -0.77 -8.13 5.18
N GLU A 158 -0.18 -7.06 5.70
CA GLU A 158 1.25 -6.99 5.97
C GLU A 158 1.54 -5.94 7.03
N ILE A 159 2.55 -6.21 7.86
CA ILE A 159 3.13 -5.26 8.78
C ILE A 159 4.59 -5.04 8.36
N ASN A 160 4.87 -3.87 7.85
CA ASN A 160 6.22 -3.45 7.54
C ASN A 160 6.84 -2.81 8.78
N THR A 161 7.92 -3.38 9.32
CA THR A 161 8.64 -2.90 10.53
C THR A 161 9.52 -1.68 10.23
N ARG A 162 9.01 -0.76 9.45
CA ARG A 162 9.67 0.47 8.98
C ARG A 162 8.61 1.44 8.46
N LEU A 163 9.02 2.69 8.21
CA LEU A 163 8.21 3.65 7.47
C LEU A 163 7.93 3.17 6.04
N GLY A 164 6.71 3.35 5.59
CA GLY A 164 6.30 3.09 4.23
C GLY A 164 6.92 4.08 3.24
N ARG A 165 6.97 3.71 1.95
CA ARG A 165 7.47 4.58 0.88
C ARG A 165 6.65 5.86 0.73
N SER A 166 5.33 5.77 0.93
CA SER A 166 4.38 6.87 0.83
C SER A 166 4.20 7.65 2.13
N ASN A 167 5.09 7.45 3.12
CA ASN A 167 4.89 7.93 4.49
C ASN A 167 4.77 9.46 4.63
N TYR A 168 5.09 10.22 3.58
CA TYR A 168 4.87 11.66 3.54
C TYR A 168 3.38 12.04 3.70
N TYR A 169 2.44 11.10 3.53
CA TYR A 169 1.02 11.34 3.81
C TYR A 169 0.78 11.74 5.27
N VAL A 170 1.60 11.26 6.20
CA VAL A 170 1.57 11.64 7.62
C VAL A 170 1.97 13.11 7.78
N THR A 171 3.02 13.53 7.05
CA THR A 171 3.46 14.94 7.06
C THR A 171 2.41 15.85 6.40
N ALA A 172 1.79 15.40 5.32
CA ALA A 172 0.68 16.09 4.69
C ALA A 172 -0.51 16.28 5.63
N ALA A 173 -0.76 15.34 6.54
CA ALA A 173 -1.78 15.43 7.58
C ALA A 173 -1.40 16.29 8.78
N GLY A 174 -0.21 16.94 8.77
CA GLY A 174 0.23 17.88 9.79
C GLY A 174 1.16 17.31 10.86
N ASP A 175 1.53 16.02 10.75
CA ASP A 175 2.43 15.37 11.70
C ASP A 175 3.81 15.09 11.09
N ASN A 176 4.84 15.10 11.90
CA ASN A 176 6.19 14.80 11.48
C ASN A 176 6.71 13.52 12.15
N VAL A 177 6.75 12.43 11.38
CA VAL A 177 7.22 11.13 11.88
C VAL A 177 8.64 11.18 12.46
N ALA A 178 9.54 11.97 11.86
CA ALA A 178 10.91 12.08 12.35
C ALA A 178 10.96 12.67 13.77
N ARG A 179 10.00 13.54 14.12
CA ARG A 179 9.93 14.13 15.46
C ARG A 179 9.65 13.10 16.55
N TRP A 180 8.75 12.15 16.30
CA TRP A 180 8.45 11.06 17.24
C TRP A 180 9.69 10.26 17.60
N LEU A 181 10.43 9.86 16.58
CA LEU A 181 11.69 9.11 16.76
C LEU A 181 12.76 9.96 17.45
N MET A 182 12.92 11.21 17.04
CA MET A 182 13.92 12.11 17.62
C MET A 182 13.66 12.42 19.10
N ASP A 183 12.40 12.70 19.45
CA ASP A 183 12.05 13.01 20.84
C ASP A 183 12.25 11.78 21.74
N ASP A 184 11.84 10.58 21.30
CA ASP A 184 11.95 9.34 22.08
C ASP A 184 13.40 8.82 22.16
N LEU A 185 14.03 8.55 21.00
CA LEU A 185 15.28 7.78 20.95
C LEU A 185 16.54 8.64 21.06
N VAL A 186 16.49 9.91 20.60
CA VAL A 186 17.69 10.75 20.52
C VAL A 186 17.74 11.77 21.65
N LEU A 187 16.60 12.42 21.92
CA LEU A 187 16.53 13.51 22.88
C LEU A 187 16.04 13.06 24.26
N GLY A 188 15.51 11.84 24.38
CA GLY A 188 14.97 11.30 25.63
C GLY A 188 13.83 12.18 26.20
N ARG A 189 13.06 12.84 25.32
CA ARG A 189 11.96 13.69 25.73
C ARG A 189 10.72 12.85 26.00
N PRO A 190 9.93 13.21 27.02
CA PRO A 190 8.66 12.51 27.23
C PRO A 190 7.73 12.71 26.02
N LEU A 191 7.20 11.61 25.50
CA LEU A 191 6.16 11.66 24.49
C LEU A 191 4.82 12.04 25.12
N PRO A 192 3.86 12.55 24.33
CA PRO A 192 2.50 12.81 24.81
C PRO A 192 1.89 11.57 25.47
N GLU A 193 1.15 11.77 26.57
CA GLU A 193 0.43 10.69 27.21
C GLU A 193 -0.71 10.19 26.32
N GLY A 194 -0.94 8.87 26.34
CA GLY A 194 -1.96 8.21 25.52
C GLY A 194 -1.58 8.08 24.05
N LEU A 195 -2.58 7.77 23.24
CA LEU A 195 -2.46 7.57 21.80
C LEU A 195 -2.83 8.85 21.04
N THR A 196 -1.89 9.41 20.31
CA THR A 196 -2.13 10.51 19.39
C THR A 196 -2.57 9.96 18.03
N ILE A 197 -3.74 10.37 17.55
CA ILE A 197 -4.26 10.02 16.23
C ILE A 197 -4.18 11.26 15.35
N ALA A 198 -3.46 11.17 14.22
CA ALA A 198 -3.44 12.24 13.22
C ALA A 198 -4.84 12.44 12.63
N ARG A 199 -5.36 13.67 12.66
CA ARG A 199 -6.73 14.01 12.20
C ARG A 199 -6.74 15.08 11.11
N GLY A 200 -5.58 15.47 10.60
CA GLY A 200 -5.47 16.46 9.54
C GLY A 200 -6.06 15.94 8.22
N GLU A 201 -6.92 16.75 7.60
CA GLU A 201 -7.46 16.44 6.27
C GLU A 201 -6.45 16.82 5.20
N SER A 202 -5.96 15.83 4.45
CA SER A 202 -4.96 16.03 3.41
C SER A 202 -5.08 14.99 2.30
N LEU A 203 -4.52 15.35 1.15
CA LEU A 203 -4.31 14.49 0.01
C LEU A 203 -2.80 14.41 -0.27
N TYR A 204 -2.17 13.30 0.08
CA TYR A 204 -0.85 12.98 -0.45
C TYR A 204 -0.99 12.52 -1.90
N THR A 205 -0.20 13.07 -2.82
CA THR A 205 -0.20 12.58 -4.20
C THR A 205 1.09 12.87 -4.93
N VAL A 206 1.58 11.87 -5.65
CA VAL A 206 2.63 11.98 -6.69
C VAL A 206 2.05 11.68 -8.07
N ALA A 207 0.75 11.40 -8.14
CA ALA A 207 0.05 11.19 -9.41
C ALA A 207 -0.46 12.51 -9.99
N PRO A 208 -0.43 12.69 -11.32
CA PRO A 208 -1.05 13.85 -11.94
C PRO A 208 -2.54 13.93 -11.61
N LYS A 209 -3.02 15.12 -11.23
CA LYS A 209 -4.42 15.37 -10.83
C LYS A 209 -5.44 14.81 -11.82
N ALA A 210 -5.21 14.98 -13.13
CA ALA A 210 -6.13 14.49 -14.16
C ALA A 210 -6.23 12.94 -14.15
N ILE A 211 -5.12 12.26 -13.95
CA ILE A 211 -5.06 10.79 -13.85
C ILE A 211 -5.82 10.32 -12.61
N LEU A 212 -5.55 10.92 -11.45
CA LEU A 212 -6.20 10.54 -10.21
C LEU A 212 -7.72 10.71 -10.28
N LEU A 213 -8.19 11.85 -10.79
CA LEU A 213 -9.63 12.13 -10.92
C LEU A 213 -10.33 11.26 -11.98
N ASP A 214 -9.62 10.80 -13.01
CA ASP A 214 -10.14 9.86 -14.02
C ASP A 214 -10.17 8.41 -13.48
N TYR A 215 -9.26 8.07 -12.59
CA TYR A 215 -9.17 6.75 -11.98
C TYR A 215 -10.28 6.48 -10.94
N ILE A 216 -10.59 7.46 -10.09
CA ILE A 216 -11.60 7.33 -9.03
C ILE A 216 -12.99 7.19 -9.65
N ARG A 217 -13.62 6.02 -9.45
CA ARG A 217 -14.95 5.71 -10.01
C ARG A 217 -16.09 6.26 -9.15
N ASP A 218 -15.91 6.28 -7.83
CA ASP A 218 -16.89 6.83 -6.89
C ASP A 218 -16.99 8.36 -6.99
N ASP A 219 -18.19 8.86 -7.30
CA ASP A 219 -18.42 10.29 -7.50
C ASP A 219 -18.32 11.11 -6.22
N ALA A 220 -18.66 10.54 -5.06
CA ALA A 220 -18.55 11.23 -3.77
C ALA A 220 -17.06 11.40 -3.41
N LEU A 221 -16.27 10.35 -3.52
CA LEU A 221 -14.83 10.37 -3.30
C LEU A 221 -14.12 11.30 -4.29
N ARG A 222 -14.54 11.30 -5.56
CA ARG A 222 -14.00 12.21 -6.58
C ARG A 222 -14.30 13.68 -6.26
N ARG A 223 -15.50 14.00 -5.75
CA ARG A 223 -15.85 15.37 -5.29
C ARG A 223 -15.01 15.78 -4.09
N GLU A 224 -14.85 14.88 -3.11
CA GLU A 224 -13.98 15.12 -1.95
C GLU A 224 -12.54 15.47 -2.38
N VAL A 225 -11.94 14.65 -3.23
CA VAL A 225 -10.58 14.87 -3.74
C VAL A 225 -10.47 16.20 -4.51
N ARG A 226 -11.48 16.57 -5.30
CA ARG A 226 -11.53 17.90 -5.94
C ARG A 226 -11.58 19.03 -4.92
N GLY A 227 -12.32 18.84 -3.84
CA GLY A 227 -12.40 19.80 -2.73
C GLY A 227 -11.06 20.01 -2.05
N LEU A 228 -10.32 18.92 -1.76
CA LEU A 228 -8.97 19.00 -1.18
C LEU A 228 -8.01 19.78 -2.08
N TYR A 229 -8.02 19.54 -3.39
CA TYR A 229 -7.25 20.35 -4.35
C TYR A 229 -7.66 21.82 -4.37
N ALA A 230 -8.97 22.11 -4.28
CA ALA A 230 -9.46 23.49 -4.29
C ALA A 230 -9.06 24.25 -3.01
N LEU A 231 -8.91 23.56 -1.90
CA LEU A 231 -8.46 24.09 -0.62
C LEU A 231 -6.94 24.15 -0.45
N GLY A 232 -6.15 23.68 -1.45
CA GLY A 232 -4.70 23.59 -1.34
C GLY A 232 -4.24 22.62 -0.26
N ARG A 233 -5.02 21.56 -0.01
CA ARG A 233 -4.70 20.49 0.96
C ARG A 233 -4.06 19.28 0.31
N ASP A 234 -3.59 19.41 -0.92
CA ASP A 234 -2.78 18.41 -1.60
C ASP A 234 -1.29 18.66 -1.35
N ALA A 235 -0.55 17.57 -1.22
CA ALA A 235 0.88 17.62 -0.92
C ALA A 235 1.64 16.59 -1.77
N ASP A 236 2.59 17.08 -2.56
CA ASP A 236 3.55 16.28 -3.32
C ASP A 236 4.91 16.31 -2.57
N PRO A 237 5.47 15.17 -2.15
CA PRO A 237 6.77 15.10 -1.49
C PRO A 237 7.92 15.58 -2.37
N LEU A 238 7.72 15.68 -3.68
CA LEU A 238 8.71 16.21 -4.64
C LEU A 238 8.68 17.74 -4.72
N ASP A 239 7.63 18.38 -4.22
CA ASP A 239 7.55 19.83 -4.12
C ASP A 239 8.19 20.30 -2.82
N TYR A 240 9.46 20.73 -2.90
CA TYR A 240 10.22 21.22 -1.77
C TYR A 240 10.55 22.70 -1.96
N PRO A 241 9.84 23.62 -1.27
CA PRO A 241 9.98 25.06 -1.48
C PRO A 241 11.40 25.61 -1.23
N ALA A 242 12.17 24.98 -0.32
CA ALA A 242 13.54 25.39 -0.02
C ALA A 242 14.59 24.88 -1.02
N GLU A 243 14.19 24.12 -2.05
CA GLU A 243 15.12 23.63 -3.07
C GLU A 243 15.67 24.78 -3.92
N LYS A 244 16.99 24.90 -3.96
CA LYS A 244 17.70 25.97 -4.69
C LYS A 244 18.13 25.58 -6.11
N SER A 245 18.23 24.27 -6.37
CA SER A 245 18.64 23.76 -7.69
C SER A 245 17.52 23.84 -8.71
N LEU A 246 17.68 24.60 -9.77
CA LEU A 246 16.71 24.68 -10.88
C LEU A 246 16.41 23.31 -11.49
N ARG A 247 17.45 22.46 -11.64
CA ARG A 247 17.29 21.09 -12.15
C ARG A 247 16.35 20.26 -11.27
N ARG A 248 16.50 20.36 -9.95
CA ARG A 248 15.64 19.64 -9.00
C ARG A 248 14.24 20.21 -8.94
N ARG A 249 14.08 21.53 -9.05
CA ARG A 249 12.75 22.17 -9.14
C ARG A 249 11.97 21.78 -10.39
N LEU A 250 12.64 21.44 -11.49
CA LEU A 250 12.01 20.93 -12.71
C LEU A 250 11.73 19.42 -12.67
N TYR A 251 12.38 18.69 -11.74
CA TYR A 251 12.22 17.23 -11.65
C TYR A 251 10.77 16.77 -11.41
N PRO A 252 9.96 17.41 -10.54
CA PRO A 252 8.55 17.05 -10.36
C PRO A 252 7.75 17.08 -11.67
N LEU A 253 8.01 18.03 -12.57
CA LEU A 253 7.34 18.10 -13.87
C LEU A 253 7.69 16.91 -14.77
N VAL A 254 8.97 16.54 -14.81
CA VAL A 254 9.43 15.36 -15.58
C VAL A 254 8.85 14.08 -14.99
N PHE A 255 8.82 13.99 -13.65
CA PHE A 255 8.24 12.85 -12.95
C PHE A 255 6.74 12.75 -13.23
N ALA A 256 5.99 13.84 -13.09
CA ALA A 256 4.55 13.90 -13.36
C ALA A 256 4.24 13.49 -14.82
N PHE A 257 5.03 13.95 -15.80
CA PHE A 257 4.85 13.54 -17.19
C PHE A 257 5.08 12.04 -17.41
N ARG A 258 6.13 11.47 -16.78
CA ARG A 258 6.38 10.02 -16.82
C ARG A 258 5.24 9.24 -16.18
N GLN A 259 4.77 9.66 -15.02
CA GLN A 259 3.63 9.05 -14.35
C GLN A 259 2.36 9.13 -15.18
N TRP A 260 2.09 10.29 -15.78
CA TRP A 260 0.95 10.48 -16.66
C TRP A 260 0.96 9.48 -17.83
N LYS A 261 2.10 9.32 -18.51
CA LYS A 261 2.26 8.38 -19.63
C LYS A 261 2.04 6.92 -19.16
N THR A 262 2.66 6.55 -18.05
CA THR A 262 2.58 5.18 -17.51
C THR A 262 1.17 4.83 -17.06
N CYS A 263 0.55 5.69 -16.24
CA CYS A 263 -0.78 5.44 -15.72
C CYS A 263 -1.83 5.42 -16.84
N ARG A 264 -1.73 6.35 -17.81
CA ARG A 264 -2.65 6.39 -18.96
C ARG A 264 -2.60 5.12 -19.80
N ALA A 265 -1.40 4.60 -20.05
CA ALA A 265 -1.22 3.35 -20.79
C ALA A 265 -1.82 2.16 -20.02
N ALA A 266 -1.54 2.06 -18.72
CA ALA A 266 -2.06 0.98 -17.87
C ALA A 266 -3.58 1.05 -17.71
N MET A 267 -4.16 2.25 -17.57
CA MET A 267 -5.62 2.43 -17.53
C MET A 267 -6.30 2.04 -18.84
N ALA A 268 -5.69 2.36 -19.98
CA ALA A 268 -6.21 1.96 -21.29
C ALA A 268 -6.20 0.43 -21.46
N ASP A 269 -5.11 -0.23 -21.06
CA ASP A 269 -5.00 -1.70 -21.07
C ASP A 269 -6.03 -2.36 -20.13
N LYS A 270 -6.20 -1.84 -18.91
CA LYS A 270 -7.22 -2.31 -17.95
C LYS A 270 -8.63 -2.21 -18.53
N ARG A 271 -9.00 -1.06 -19.12
CA ARG A 271 -10.30 -0.85 -19.75
C ARG A 271 -10.52 -1.77 -20.96
N ALA A 272 -9.47 -2.04 -21.74
CA ALA A 272 -9.55 -2.97 -22.87
C ALA A 272 -9.81 -4.41 -22.40
N ARG A 273 -9.15 -4.85 -21.32
CA ARG A 273 -9.37 -6.16 -20.70
C ARG A 273 -10.77 -6.31 -20.09
N GLU A 274 -11.26 -5.27 -19.42
CA GLU A 274 -12.63 -5.25 -18.86
C GLU A 274 -13.67 -5.42 -19.98
N LYS A 275 -13.53 -4.68 -21.11
CA LYS A 275 -14.40 -4.80 -22.28
C LYS A 275 -14.34 -6.17 -22.98
N ALA A 276 -13.20 -6.86 -22.95
CA ALA A 276 -13.05 -8.18 -23.56
C ALA A 276 -13.62 -9.30 -22.68
N ALA A 277 -13.93 -9.01 -21.41
CA ALA A 277 -14.51 -9.96 -20.46
C ALA A 277 -16.04 -9.82 -20.32
N GLU A 278 -16.64 -8.76 -20.89
CA GLU A 278 -18.09 -8.55 -21.07
C GLU A 278 -18.58 -9.24 -22.35
#